data_affaf25d31b5b7c2a5bd2367a8dabdef
#
_entry.id   affaf25d31b5b7c2a5bd2367a8dabdef
#
_cell.length_a   1.000
_cell.length_b   1.000
_cell.length_c   1.000
_cell.angle_alpha   90.00
_cell.angle_beta   90.00
_cell.angle_gamma   90.00
#
_symmetry.space_group_name_H-M   'P 1'
#
loop_
_entity.id
_entity.type
_entity.pdbx_description
1 polymer ?
#
loop_
_entity_poly.entity_id
_entity_poly.type
_entity_poly.pdbx_seq_one_letter_code
_entity_poly.pdbx_strand_id
1 'polypeptide(L)'
;MPDPLEQLRVTIRSAADSLLDGAAGSIAPTLERPPDPELGDYSTNAAMLLAPARGLKPREIAERLREELSGLLGGSVDRIEVAGPGFVNVFLTDRWHRESLASLLDAGDAFGQGTAERPERVLIEFVSANPTGPLTAAQGRHAGYGDSLARLLTLAGHQVEREYYLNDAGGQVRRFAESIAARMQGQEPPDEGYQGDYVEHLARELSAADADPGDLDALARRGVEVMRARIEASLDRFGVHFDSWFSERSLYEGGGLERAIEELRARGHVYESEGAIWLRTTTFGDDKDRVLIRSDGDPTYFGADIAYHRDKLERGADRLVDPLGADHHGYVARMRAAIEALGADPDRFEAPLIQFVHLVEGTARAQMSKRSGEFVTLDELVDDIGADAARFLMLQRSHETTVDLDLELARRQSQDNPVYYVQYAHARISSILRKAVTDGRAPAADGFDEAMLSEAAASEAVLGAQAEPAERALVRRLLEFPAEAAGAAERRAPHRLVAYATATAADFHAFYRDCQVVGAPGELEQARLAICVAARRVIARTLDLLGVSAPEQM
;
A
#
# COMPACT_ATOMS: atom_id res chain seq x y z
N MET A 1 5.10 -10.51 -21.58
CA MET A 1 5.53 -9.55 -22.63
C MET A 1 5.87 -8.24 -21.93
N PRO A 2 6.77 -7.40 -22.46
CA PRO A 2 7.05 -6.11 -21.83
C PRO A 2 5.82 -5.20 -21.87
N ASP A 3 5.63 -4.40 -20.83
CA ASP A 3 4.59 -3.40 -20.70
C ASP A 3 4.63 -2.41 -21.89
N PRO A 4 3.53 -2.18 -22.63
CA PRO A 4 3.50 -1.27 -23.78
C PRO A 4 3.95 0.16 -23.46
N LEU A 5 3.63 0.70 -22.29
CA LEU A 5 4.09 2.03 -21.87
C LEU A 5 5.58 2.03 -21.53
N GLU A 6 6.12 0.95 -20.96
CA GLU A 6 7.55 0.85 -20.73
C GLU A 6 8.32 0.73 -22.07
N GLN A 7 7.77 0.02 -23.06
CA GLN A 7 8.33 0.02 -24.42
C GLN A 7 8.38 1.41 -25.01
N LEU A 8 7.31 2.22 -24.86
CA LEU A 8 7.28 3.59 -25.32
C LEU A 8 8.31 4.46 -24.58
N ARG A 9 8.47 4.29 -23.27
CA ARG A 9 9.53 4.97 -22.46
C ARG A 9 10.93 4.60 -22.93
N VAL A 10 11.18 3.31 -23.16
CA VAL A 10 12.47 2.83 -23.67
C VAL A 10 12.75 3.41 -25.07
N THR A 11 11.75 3.49 -25.94
CA THR A 11 11.88 4.08 -27.26
C THR A 11 12.21 5.57 -27.18
N ILE A 12 11.53 6.32 -26.30
CA ILE A 12 11.81 7.75 -26.08
C ILE A 12 13.24 7.94 -25.51
N ARG A 13 13.65 7.10 -24.58
CA ARG A 13 14.99 7.14 -24.00
C ARG A 13 16.05 6.84 -25.06
N SER A 14 15.83 5.80 -25.88
CA SER A 14 16.74 5.44 -26.96
C SER A 14 16.87 6.58 -27.99
N ALA A 15 15.76 7.21 -28.39
CA ALA A 15 15.78 8.36 -29.27
C ALA A 15 16.51 9.57 -28.64
N ALA A 16 16.35 9.78 -27.35
CA ALA A 16 17.05 10.83 -26.62
C ALA A 16 18.56 10.56 -26.53
N ASP A 17 18.96 9.30 -26.24
CA ASP A 17 20.36 8.88 -26.15
C ASP A 17 21.06 8.99 -27.51
N SER A 18 20.37 8.67 -28.63
CA SER A 18 20.95 8.85 -29.97
C SER A 18 21.30 10.31 -30.27
N LEU A 19 20.55 11.25 -29.70
CA LEU A 19 20.82 12.68 -29.84
C LEU A 19 21.92 13.21 -28.91
N LEU A 20 22.42 12.42 -27.93
CA LEU A 20 23.51 12.82 -27.05
C LEU A 20 24.91 12.71 -27.70
N ASP A 21 25.06 11.98 -28.83
CA ASP A 21 26.34 11.81 -29.55
C ASP A 21 27.52 11.43 -28.62
N GLY A 22 27.29 10.56 -27.64
CA GLY A 22 28.31 10.12 -26.70
C GLY A 22 28.65 11.11 -25.57
N ALA A 23 27.91 12.21 -25.41
CA ALA A 23 28.03 13.08 -24.24
C ALA A 23 27.58 12.29 -22.99
N ALA A 24 28.43 12.23 -21.97
CA ALA A 24 28.17 11.49 -20.74
C ALA A 24 26.94 12.07 -20.01
N GLY A 25 25.90 11.29 -19.84
CA GLY A 25 24.73 11.63 -19.03
C GLY A 25 23.51 10.81 -19.44
N SER A 26 23.10 9.86 -18.58
CA SER A 26 21.79 9.26 -18.71
C SER A 26 20.75 10.27 -18.30
N ILE A 27 19.76 10.55 -19.16
CA ILE A 27 18.58 11.34 -18.80
C ILE A 27 17.43 10.40 -18.44
N ALA A 28 16.57 10.84 -17.51
CA ALA A 28 15.32 10.16 -17.17
C ALA A 28 14.13 11.00 -17.66
N PRO A 29 13.76 10.90 -18.95
CA PRO A 29 12.64 11.66 -19.47
C PRO A 29 11.32 11.19 -18.86
N THR A 30 10.43 12.14 -18.60
CA THR A 30 9.05 11.80 -18.21
C THR A 30 8.26 11.36 -19.43
N LEU A 31 7.28 10.48 -19.18
CA LEU A 31 6.19 10.18 -20.11
C LEU A 31 4.91 10.35 -19.31
N GLU A 32 4.22 11.44 -19.54
CA GLU A 32 3.06 11.84 -18.78
C GLU A 32 1.84 12.00 -19.69
N ARG A 33 0.65 11.74 -19.15
CA ARG A 33 -0.61 12.04 -19.82
C ARG A 33 -0.85 13.54 -19.73
N PRO A 34 -1.01 14.25 -20.87
CA PRO A 34 -1.38 15.67 -20.83
C PRO A 34 -2.75 15.87 -20.16
N PRO A 35 -2.97 16.99 -19.47
CA PRO A 35 -4.27 17.29 -18.86
C PRO A 35 -5.38 17.51 -19.92
N ASP A 36 -5.02 17.97 -21.12
CA ASP A 36 -5.91 18.17 -22.24
C ASP A 36 -5.66 17.10 -23.31
N PRO A 37 -6.68 16.31 -23.69
CA PRO A 37 -6.56 15.30 -24.76
C PRO A 37 -6.15 15.88 -26.13
N GLU A 38 -6.40 17.16 -26.38
CA GLU A 38 -5.95 17.82 -27.62
C GLU A 38 -4.43 17.93 -27.72
N LEU A 39 -3.71 17.77 -26.58
CA LEU A 39 -2.25 17.77 -26.52
C LEU A 39 -1.63 16.40 -26.74
N GLY A 40 -2.41 15.37 -27.07
CA GLY A 40 -1.95 14.03 -27.38
C GLY A 40 -2.26 12.98 -26.31
N ASP A 41 -1.84 11.75 -26.59
CA ASP A 41 -1.99 10.65 -25.66
C ASP A 41 -0.95 10.73 -24.52
N TYR A 42 0.30 11.05 -24.88
CA TYR A 42 1.41 11.23 -23.95
C TYR A 42 2.30 12.40 -24.35
N SER A 43 2.99 12.96 -23.36
CA SER A 43 3.96 14.05 -23.53
C SER A 43 5.26 13.72 -22.80
N THR A 44 6.39 14.12 -23.39
CA THR A 44 7.71 13.97 -22.77
C THR A 44 8.48 15.28 -22.72
N ASN A 45 9.27 15.45 -21.65
CA ASN A 45 10.17 16.56 -21.43
C ASN A 45 11.62 16.27 -21.90
N ALA A 46 11.86 15.18 -22.60
CA ALA A 46 13.18 14.70 -22.98
C ALA A 46 14.06 15.79 -23.65
N ALA A 47 13.48 16.57 -24.56
CA ALA A 47 14.23 17.63 -25.25
C ALA A 47 14.70 18.75 -24.32
N MET A 48 13.93 19.06 -23.27
CA MET A 48 14.32 20.05 -22.25
C MET A 48 15.49 19.55 -21.40
N LEU A 49 15.51 18.25 -21.09
CA LEU A 49 16.60 17.61 -20.32
C LEU A 49 17.89 17.51 -21.16
N LEU A 50 17.77 17.33 -22.48
CA LEU A 50 18.91 17.25 -23.40
C LEU A 50 19.53 18.63 -23.71
N ALA A 51 18.76 19.70 -23.64
CA ALA A 51 19.15 21.04 -24.07
C ALA A 51 20.45 21.55 -23.42
N PRO A 52 20.66 21.43 -22.10
CA PRO A 52 21.91 21.88 -21.45
C PRO A 52 23.14 21.13 -21.97
N ALA A 53 23.05 19.81 -22.16
CA ALA A 53 24.16 18.97 -22.61
C ALA A 53 24.58 19.25 -24.06
N ARG A 54 23.61 19.69 -24.89
CA ARG A 54 23.84 19.97 -26.32
C ARG A 54 24.10 21.44 -26.63
N GLY A 55 23.91 22.35 -25.66
CA GLY A 55 24.06 23.78 -25.89
C GLY A 55 23.08 24.35 -26.95
N LEU A 56 21.97 23.66 -27.20
CA LEU A 56 20.93 24.04 -28.16
C LEU A 56 19.67 24.47 -27.43
N LYS A 57 18.76 25.14 -28.15
CA LYS A 57 17.44 25.46 -27.58
C LYS A 57 16.60 24.18 -27.45
N PRO A 58 15.82 24.02 -26.36
CA PRO A 58 14.99 22.83 -26.17
C PRO A 58 14.07 22.55 -27.36
N ARG A 59 13.53 23.58 -28.00
CA ARG A 59 12.64 23.42 -29.15
C ARG A 59 13.34 22.86 -30.40
N GLU A 60 14.63 23.23 -30.61
CA GLU A 60 15.43 22.66 -31.70
C GLU A 60 15.72 21.19 -31.50
N ILE A 61 15.97 20.78 -30.25
CA ILE A 61 16.14 19.37 -29.89
C ILE A 61 14.81 18.63 -30.02
N ALA A 62 13.69 19.24 -29.61
CA ALA A 62 12.37 18.64 -29.72
C ALA A 62 11.99 18.32 -31.18
N GLU A 63 12.36 19.18 -32.14
CA GLU A 63 12.13 18.90 -33.56
C GLU A 63 12.95 17.69 -34.04
N ARG A 64 14.22 17.56 -33.62
CA ARG A 64 15.05 16.40 -33.95
C ARG A 64 14.52 15.13 -33.29
N LEU A 65 14.11 15.23 -32.01
CA LEU A 65 13.54 14.11 -31.27
C LEU A 65 12.23 13.64 -31.92
N ARG A 66 11.41 14.58 -32.42
CA ARG A 66 10.20 14.28 -33.18
C ARG A 66 10.50 13.44 -34.44
N GLU A 67 11.54 13.82 -35.21
CA GLU A 67 11.94 13.10 -36.42
C GLU A 67 12.41 11.68 -36.09
N GLU A 68 13.26 11.54 -35.07
CA GLU A 68 13.78 10.27 -34.60
C GLU A 68 12.66 9.34 -34.10
N LEU A 69 11.78 9.87 -33.24
CA LEU A 69 10.61 9.13 -32.73
C LEU A 69 9.63 8.73 -33.82
N SER A 70 9.42 9.59 -34.83
CA SER A 70 8.55 9.24 -35.97
C SER A 70 9.09 8.04 -36.73
N GLY A 71 10.42 7.94 -36.87
CA GLY A 71 11.09 6.80 -37.49
C GLY A 71 10.98 5.52 -36.66
N LEU A 72 11.24 5.61 -35.35
CA LEU A 72 11.24 4.46 -34.45
C LEU A 72 9.83 3.90 -34.16
N LEU A 73 8.83 4.77 -34.01
CA LEU A 73 7.45 4.37 -33.70
C LEU A 73 6.65 3.94 -34.94
N GLY A 74 7.02 4.44 -36.14
CA GLY A 74 6.43 4.01 -37.39
C GLY A 74 4.89 4.05 -37.39
N GLY A 75 4.25 2.92 -37.68
CA GLY A 75 2.78 2.79 -37.75
C GLY A 75 2.05 2.85 -36.40
N SER A 76 2.77 2.92 -35.29
CA SER A 76 2.20 3.06 -33.92
C SER A 76 1.80 4.50 -33.60
N VAL A 77 2.33 5.48 -34.34
CA VAL A 77 2.07 6.90 -34.12
C VAL A 77 1.25 7.50 -35.26
N ASP A 78 0.23 8.28 -34.93
CA ASP A 78 -0.54 9.07 -35.88
C ASP A 78 0.23 10.37 -36.23
N ARG A 79 0.65 11.10 -35.20
CA ARG A 79 1.48 12.30 -35.34
C ARG A 79 2.25 12.60 -34.05
N ILE A 80 3.31 13.38 -34.18
CA ILE A 80 4.10 13.90 -33.06
C ILE A 80 4.21 15.41 -33.20
N GLU A 81 3.88 16.15 -32.14
CA GLU A 81 3.86 17.61 -32.14
C GLU A 81 4.83 18.18 -31.11
N VAL A 82 5.52 19.25 -31.46
CA VAL A 82 6.36 20.02 -30.55
C VAL A 82 5.56 21.18 -29.96
N ALA A 83 5.42 21.17 -28.63
CA ALA A 83 4.63 22.14 -27.91
C ALA A 83 5.44 22.98 -26.92
N GLY A 84 5.03 24.21 -26.66
CA GLY A 84 5.62 25.11 -25.67
C GLY A 84 7.14 25.24 -25.79
N PRO A 85 7.88 25.15 -24.66
CA PRO A 85 9.34 25.36 -24.64
C PRO A 85 10.13 24.18 -25.20
N GLY A 86 9.51 23.03 -25.50
CA GLY A 86 10.21 21.82 -25.97
C GLY A 86 9.58 20.51 -25.48
N PHE A 87 8.32 20.51 -25.13
CA PHE A 87 7.56 19.28 -24.95
C PHE A 87 7.36 18.57 -26.27
N VAL A 88 7.41 17.26 -26.28
CA VAL A 88 7.09 16.42 -27.44
C VAL A 88 5.85 15.61 -27.11
N ASN A 89 4.77 15.94 -27.80
CA ASN A 89 3.45 15.32 -27.64
C ASN A 89 3.27 14.21 -28.68
N VAL A 90 2.91 13.03 -28.22
CA VAL A 90 2.75 11.82 -29.04
C VAL A 90 1.27 11.47 -29.13
N PHE A 91 0.77 11.36 -30.35
CA PHE A 91 -0.58 10.90 -30.68
C PHE A 91 -0.47 9.49 -31.25
N LEU A 92 -1.00 8.53 -30.53
CA LEU A 92 -0.90 7.10 -30.87
C LEU A 92 -2.09 6.67 -31.74
N THR A 93 -1.88 5.69 -32.61
CA THR A 93 -2.93 5.16 -33.47
C THR A 93 -3.89 4.24 -32.70
N ASP A 94 -5.11 4.06 -33.22
CA ASP A 94 -6.05 3.06 -32.69
C ASP A 94 -5.45 1.66 -32.69
N ARG A 95 -4.64 1.35 -33.71
CA ARG A 95 -3.89 0.10 -33.79
C ARG A 95 -3.00 -0.10 -32.57
N TRP A 96 -2.21 0.90 -32.19
CA TRP A 96 -1.35 0.82 -31.00
C TRP A 96 -2.17 0.54 -29.71
N HIS A 97 -3.31 1.22 -29.54
CA HIS A 97 -4.16 0.99 -28.38
C HIS A 97 -4.70 -0.44 -28.29
N ARG A 98 -5.07 -1.02 -29.44
CA ARG A 98 -5.59 -2.40 -29.49
C ARG A 98 -4.50 -3.45 -29.30
N GLU A 99 -3.33 -3.26 -29.92
CA GLU A 99 -2.16 -4.12 -29.70
C GLU A 99 -1.71 -4.07 -28.22
N SER A 100 -1.76 -2.90 -27.60
CA SER A 100 -1.48 -2.73 -26.18
C SER A 100 -2.52 -3.40 -25.29
N LEU A 101 -3.80 -3.32 -25.65
CA LEU A 101 -4.87 -4.05 -24.95
C LEU A 101 -4.68 -5.56 -25.05
N ALA A 102 -4.34 -6.09 -26.24
CA ALA A 102 -4.02 -7.48 -26.42
C ALA A 102 -2.83 -7.92 -25.54
N SER A 103 -1.76 -7.12 -25.48
CA SER A 103 -0.61 -7.38 -24.62
C SER A 103 -0.98 -7.41 -23.13
N LEU A 104 -1.90 -6.54 -22.65
CA LEU A 104 -2.42 -6.57 -21.29
C LEU A 104 -3.19 -7.86 -21.02
N LEU A 105 -4.05 -8.28 -21.95
CA LEU A 105 -4.83 -9.52 -21.81
C LEU A 105 -3.94 -10.75 -21.77
N ASP A 106 -2.95 -10.82 -22.67
CA ASP A 106 -1.98 -11.92 -22.74
C ASP A 106 -1.10 -12.01 -21.49
N ALA A 107 -0.74 -10.87 -20.90
CA ALA A 107 0.03 -10.84 -19.65
C ALA A 107 -0.78 -11.38 -18.46
N GLY A 108 -2.10 -11.31 -18.52
CA GLY A 108 -2.97 -11.86 -17.50
C GLY A 108 -2.68 -11.32 -16.11
N ASP A 109 -2.57 -12.23 -15.14
CA ASP A 109 -2.25 -11.87 -13.76
C ASP A 109 -0.82 -11.37 -13.58
N ALA A 110 0.06 -11.56 -14.55
CA ALA A 110 1.43 -11.02 -14.49
C ALA A 110 1.49 -9.53 -14.86
N PHE A 111 0.39 -8.93 -15.37
CA PHE A 111 0.38 -7.51 -15.73
C PHE A 111 0.63 -6.62 -14.50
N GLY A 112 1.71 -5.84 -14.57
CA GLY A 112 2.16 -4.94 -13.50
C GLY A 112 2.97 -5.61 -12.39
N GLN A 113 3.32 -6.90 -12.51
CA GLN A 113 4.19 -7.58 -11.56
C GLN A 113 5.68 -7.38 -11.87
N GLY A 114 6.52 -7.54 -10.83
CA GLY A 114 7.98 -7.64 -10.97
C GLY A 114 8.64 -6.34 -11.42
N THR A 115 8.14 -5.18 -10.99
CA THR A 115 8.64 -3.86 -11.39
C THR A 115 9.87 -3.41 -10.59
N ALA A 116 10.23 -4.09 -9.50
CA ALA A 116 11.40 -3.76 -8.70
C ALA A 116 12.69 -4.08 -9.46
N GLU A 117 13.58 -3.09 -9.60
CA GLU A 117 14.91 -3.30 -10.23
C GLU A 117 15.77 -4.29 -9.43
N ARG A 118 15.64 -4.25 -8.11
CA ARG A 118 16.34 -5.15 -7.18
C ARG A 118 15.34 -5.69 -6.17
N PRO A 119 14.88 -6.94 -6.33
CA PRO A 119 14.06 -7.60 -5.33
C PRO A 119 14.80 -7.71 -3.99
N GLU A 120 14.13 -7.34 -2.90
CA GLU A 120 14.65 -7.35 -1.53
C GLU A 120 13.77 -8.27 -0.65
N ARG A 121 14.34 -8.73 0.46
CA ARG A 121 13.59 -9.32 1.58
C ARG A 121 13.17 -8.18 2.49
N VAL A 122 11.88 -7.85 2.48
CA VAL A 122 11.30 -6.74 3.23
C VAL A 122 10.53 -7.27 4.42
N LEU A 123 10.86 -6.84 5.62
CA LEU A 123 10.06 -7.08 6.80
C LEU A 123 9.27 -5.81 7.12
N ILE A 124 7.94 -5.94 7.16
CA ILE A 124 7.05 -4.83 7.51
C ILE A 124 6.43 -5.13 8.86
N GLU A 125 6.72 -4.29 9.86
CA GLU A 125 6.08 -4.32 11.17
C GLU A 125 5.02 -3.22 11.24
N PHE A 126 3.77 -3.58 11.53
CA PHE A 126 2.70 -2.57 11.60
C PHE A 126 1.61 -2.96 12.61
N VAL A 127 0.79 -2.00 12.99
CA VAL A 127 -0.19 -2.05 14.10
C VAL A 127 0.49 -2.17 15.44
N SER A 128 1.10 -3.28 15.78
CA SER A 128 1.88 -3.55 17.01
C SER A 128 1.26 -2.94 18.29
N ALA A 129 -0.07 -3.04 18.40
CA ALA A 129 -0.81 -2.50 19.53
C ALA A 129 -0.61 -3.36 20.77
N ASN A 130 -0.60 -2.73 21.96
CA ASN A 130 -0.48 -3.47 23.22
C ASN A 130 -1.63 -4.47 23.38
N PRO A 131 -1.35 -5.75 23.73
CA PRO A 131 -2.36 -6.78 23.90
C PRO A 131 -3.10 -6.65 25.26
N THR A 132 -3.47 -5.43 25.61
CA THR A 132 -4.15 -5.07 26.86
C THR A 132 -5.55 -4.49 26.63
N GLY A 133 -6.03 -4.56 25.38
CA GLY A 133 -7.35 -4.10 24.99
C GLY A 133 -7.63 -4.32 23.50
N PRO A 134 -8.89 -4.13 23.06
CA PRO A 134 -9.27 -4.26 21.66
C PRO A 134 -8.60 -3.19 20.78
N LEU A 135 -8.51 -3.48 19.48
CA LEU A 135 -8.05 -2.51 18.50
C LEU A 135 -9.04 -1.35 18.38
N THR A 136 -8.51 -0.14 18.31
CA THR A 136 -9.32 1.06 18.06
C THR A 136 -9.49 1.28 16.55
N ALA A 137 -10.53 2.00 16.15
CA ALA A 137 -10.75 2.40 14.76
C ALA A 137 -9.53 3.13 14.15
N ALA A 138 -8.79 3.92 14.95
CA ALA A 138 -7.58 4.60 14.48
C ALA A 138 -6.46 3.62 14.08
N GLN A 139 -6.35 2.48 14.76
CA GLN A 139 -5.39 1.42 14.41
C GLN A 139 -5.75 0.72 13.11
N GLY A 140 -7.01 0.78 12.67
CA GLY A 140 -7.44 0.33 11.35
C GLY A 140 -6.69 1.02 10.20
N ARG A 141 -6.30 2.30 10.36
CA ARG A 141 -5.48 2.99 9.35
C ARG A 141 -4.07 2.41 9.24
N HIS A 142 -3.43 2.12 10.37
CA HIS A 142 -2.13 1.44 10.38
C HIS A 142 -2.24 0.05 9.75
N ALA A 143 -3.28 -0.70 10.09
CA ALA A 143 -3.55 -2.02 9.54
C ALA A 143 -3.78 -1.97 8.02
N GLY A 144 -4.66 -1.10 7.54
CA GLY A 144 -4.94 -0.93 6.11
C GLY A 144 -3.72 -0.45 5.31
N TYR A 145 -2.95 0.50 5.87
CA TYR A 145 -1.74 1.01 5.23
C TYR A 145 -0.65 -0.06 5.13
N GLY A 146 -0.32 -0.72 6.25
CA GLY A 146 0.73 -1.75 6.29
C GLY A 146 0.42 -2.92 5.36
N ASP A 147 -0.81 -3.43 5.38
CA ASP A 147 -1.23 -4.53 4.50
C ASP A 147 -1.22 -4.13 3.03
N SER A 148 -1.74 -2.93 2.67
CA SER A 148 -1.71 -2.44 1.30
C SER A 148 -0.28 -2.22 0.80
N LEU A 149 0.61 -1.71 1.65
CA LEU A 149 2.03 -1.57 1.33
C LEU A 149 2.69 -2.93 1.12
N ALA A 150 2.41 -3.92 1.97
CA ALA A 150 2.93 -5.27 1.81
C ALA A 150 2.49 -5.90 0.48
N ARG A 151 1.20 -5.76 0.11
CA ARG A 151 0.67 -6.23 -1.18
C ARG A 151 1.34 -5.56 -2.37
N LEU A 152 1.55 -4.23 -2.31
CA LEU A 152 2.25 -3.45 -3.33
C LEU A 152 3.70 -3.90 -3.52
N LEU A 153 4.44 -4.08 -2.43
CA LEU A 153 5.82 -4.54 -2.47
C LEU A 153 5.92 -5.98 -2.99
N THR A 154 4.97 -6.84 -2.63
CA THR A 154 4.88 -8.20 -3.17
C THR A 154 4.60 -8.17 -4.68
N LEU A 155 3.67 -7.31 -5.14
CA LEU A 155 3.41 -7.13 -6.58
C LEU A 155 4.67 -6.64 -7.31
N ALA A 156 5.43 -5.72 -6.71
CA ALA A 156 6.68 -5.23 -7.28
C ALA A 156 7.78 -6.32 -7.37
N GLY A 157 7.64 -7.45 -6.68
CA GLY A 157 8.56 -8.58 -6.75
C GLY A 157 9.47 -8.75 -5.53
N HIS A 158 9.24 -7.98 -4.46
CA HIS A 158 9.93 -8.19 -3.18
C HIS A 158 9.40 -9.42 -2.45
N GLN A 159 10.23 -10.03 -1.60
CA GLN A 159 9.81 -11.03 -0.63
C GLN A 159 9.41 -10.31 0.66
N VAL A 160 8.11 -10.28 0.97
CA VAL A 160 7.57 -9.49 2.07
C VAL A 160 7.12 -10.40 3.20
N GLU A 161 7.60 -10.12 4.42
CA GLU A 161 7.14 -10.69 5.68
C GLU A 161 6.37 -9.62 6.47
N ARG A 162 5.15 -9.95 6.90
CA ARG A 162 4.31 -9.09 7.76
C ARG A 162 4.47 -9.52 9.18
N GLU A 163 4.95 -8.65 10.05
CA GLU A 163 5.19 -8.96 11.45
C GLU A 163 4.37 -8.06 12.38
N TYR A 164 3.79 -8.68 13.40
CA TYR A 164 3.16 -7.98 14.51
C TYR A 164 4.06 -8.11 15.75
N TYR A 165 4.53 -6.97 16.29
CA TYR A 165 5.26 -6.96 17.56
C TYR A 165 4.27 -7.02 18.72
N LEU A 166 4.32 -8.09 19.49
CA LEU A 166 3.47 -8.32 20.64
C LEU A 166 4.19 -7.84 21.90
N ASN A 167 3.76 -6.70 22.44
CA ASN A 167 4.28 -6.11 23.66
C ASN A 167 3.69 -6.86 24.88
N ASP A 168 4.16 -8.10 25.09
CA ASP A 168 3.67 -9.06 26.10
C ASP A 168 4.52 -9.08 27.39
N ALA A 169 5.33 -8.04 27.62
CA ALA A 169 6.18 -7.86 28.78
C ALA A 169 6.00 -6.48 29.44
N GLY A 170 6.59 -6.28 30.61
CA GLY A 170 6.70 -5.00 31.28
C GLY A 170 5.46 -4.56 32.07
N GLY A 171 5.48 -3.29 32.50
CA GLY A 171 4.54 -2.76 33.48
C GLY A 171 3.09 -2.64 33.01
N GLN A 172 2.84 -2.51 31.70
CA GLN A 172 1.47 -2.45 31.16
C GLN A 172 0.75 -3.79 31.28
N VAL A 173 1.45 -4.89 30.96
CA VAL A 173 0.92 -6.26 31.08
C VAL A 173 0.65 -6.61 32.53
N ARG A 174 1.51 -6.15 33.46
CA ARG A 174 1.29 -6.33 34.89
C ARG A 174 0.03 -5.58 35.37
N ARG A 175 -0.14 -4.30 35.03
CA ARG A 175 -1.36 -3.54 35.35
C ARG A 175 -2.61 -4.16 34.75
N PHE A 176 -2.50 -4.76 33.58
CA PHE A 176 -3.60 -5.49 32.95
C PHE A 176 -3.99 -6.72 33.78
N ALA A 177 -3.02 -7.52 34.24
CA ALA A 177 -3.27 -8.65 35.12
C ALA A 177 -3.90 -8.23 36.46
N GLU A 178 -3.43 -7.13 37.07
CA GLU A 178 -4.01 -6.55 38.29
C GLU A 178 -5.48 -6.14 38.06
N SER A 179 -5.82 -5.56 36.90
CA SER A 179 -7.19 -5.20 36.54
C SER A 179 -8.10 -6.43 36.37
N ILE A 180 -7.59 -7.49 35.73
CA ILE A 180 -8.29 -8.77 35.59
C ILE A 180 -8.54 -9.39 36.98
N ALA A 181 -7.50 -9.46 37.82
CA ALA A 181 -7.59 -10.03 39.17
C ALA A 181 -8.64 -9.31 40.03
N ALA A 182 -8.68 -7.97 39.99
CA ALA A 182 -9.68 -7.17 40.68
C ALA A 182 -11.10 -7.52 40.23
N ARG A 183 -11.36 -7.57 38.93
CA ARG A 183 -12.67 -7.95 38.38
C ARG A 183 -13.07 -9.39 38.72
N MET A 184 -12.13 -10.34 38.73
CA MET A 184 -12.40 -11.73 39.17
C MET A 184 -12.85 -11.79 40.64
N GLN A 185 -12.35 -10.87 41.48
CA GLN A 185 -12.70 -10.75 42.89
C GLN A 185 -13.94 -9.88 43.15
N GLY A 186 -14.61 -9.38 42.10
CA GLY A 186 -15.76 -8.48 42.20
C GLY A 186 -15.40 -7.07 42.66
N GLN A 187 -14.14 -6.66 42.49
CA GLN A 187 -13.61 -5.34 42.82
C GLN A 187 -13.43 -4.47 41.59
N GLU A 188 -13.40 -3.15 41.78
CA GLU A 188 -13.01 -2.22 40.73
C GLU A 188 -11.49 -2.33 40.46
N PRO A 189 -11.04 -2.24 39.18
CA PRO A 189 -9.63 -2.16 38.86
C PRO A 189 -8.97 -0.93 39.50
N PRO A 190 -7.64 -0.96 39.74
CA PRO A 190 -6.90 0.23 40.16
C PRO A 190 -7.13 1.44 39.24
N ASP A 191 -7.04 2.68 39.77
CA ASP A 191 -7.27 3.90 39.00
C ASP A 191 -6.41 4.03 37.73
N GLU A 192 -5.16 3.52 37.77
CA GLU A 192 -4.26 3.46 36.60
C GLU A 192 -4.42 2.18 35.77
N GLY A 193 -5.36 1.33 36.13
CA GLY A 193 -5.65 0.05 35.46
C GLY A 193 -6.59 0.21 34.27
N TYR A 194 -6.98 -0.92 33.73
CA TYR A 194 -7.88 -1.01 32.57
C TYR A 194 -9.33 -1.15 33.03
N GLN A 195 -10.20 -0.20 32.64
CA GLN A 195 -11.55 -0.06 33.19
C GLN A 195 -12.67 -0.57 32.25
N GLY A 196 -12.38 -0.84 30.97
CA GLY A 196 -13.40 -1.18 29.97
C GLY A 196 -14.12 -2.51 30.22
N ASP A 197 -15.34 -2.68 29.71
CA ASP A 197 -16.18 -3.87 29.83
C ASP A 197 -15.49 -5.14 29.32
N TYR A 198 -14.56 -5.01 28.38
CA TYR A 198 -13.77 -6.12 27.88
C TYR A 198 -12.92 -6.80 28.97
N VAL A 199 -12.48 -6.05 30.02
CA VAL A 199 -11.76 -6.60 31.17
C VAL A 199 -12.69 -7.47 32.03
N GLU A 200 -13.92 -7.03 32.21
CA GLU A 200 -14.94 -7.81 32.95
C GLU A 200 -15.29 -9.10 32.20
N HIS A 201 -15.44 -9.02 30.86
CA HIS A 201 -15.69 -10.20 30.03
C HIS A 201 -14.51 -11.18 30.12
N LEU A 202 -13.26 -10.68 30.04
CA LEU A 202 -12.06 -11.49 30.15
C LEU A 202 -11.92 -12.12 31.55
N ALA A 203 -12.21 -11.36 32.62
CA ALA A 203 -12.18 -11.87 34.00
C ALA A 203 -13.19 -13.01 34.19
N ARG A 204 -14.40 -12.92 33.62
CA ARG A 204 -15.40 -14.00 33.65
C ARG A 204 -14.93 -15.24 32.88
N GLU A 205 -14.33 -15.04 31.70
CA GLU A 205 -13.78 -16.13 30.88
C GLU A 205 -12.66 -16.87 31.59
N LEU A 206 -11.70 -16.12 32.18
CA LEU A 206 -10.59 -16.72 32.92
C LEU A 206 -11.04 -17.38 34.23
N SER A 207 -12.03 -16.83 34.92
CA SER A 207 -12.65 -17.48 36.10
C SER A 207 -13.33 -18.78 35.74
N ALA A 208 -14.01 -18.86 34.61
CA ALA A 208 -14.63 -20.09 34.11
C ALA A 208 -13.60 -21.16 33.69
N ALA A 209 -12.37 -20.76 33.46
CA ALA A 209 -11.22 -21.61 33.13
C ALA A 209 -10.32 -21.89 34.37
N ASP A 210 -10.85 -21.71 35.59
CA ASP A 210 -10.20 -21.94 36.87
C ASP A 210 -8.86 -21.21 37.08
N ALA A 211 -8.72 -19.98 36.53
CA ALA A 211 -7.55 -19.16 36.76
C ALA A 211 -7.51 -18.63 38.21
N ASP A 212 -6.33 -18.64 38.82
CA ASP A 212 -6.12 -18.09 40.17
C ASP A 212 -5.93 -16.56 40.12
N PRO A 213 -6.81 -15.76 40.75
CA PRO A 213 -6.65 -14.31 40.81
C PRO A 213 -5.43 -13.86 41.62
N GLY A 214 -4.82 -14.76 42.40
CA GLY A 214 -3.59 -14.49 43.16
C GLY A 214 -2.31 -14.66 42.33
N ASP A 215 -2.35 -15.41 41.23
CA ASP A 215 -1.20 -15.60 40.34
C ASP A 215 -1.22 -14.59 39.20
N LEU A 216 -0.68 -13.39 39.47
CA LEU A 216 -0.65 -12.30 38.48
C LEU A 216 0.18 -12.64 37.24
N ASP A 217 1.22 -13.43 37.35
CA ASP A 217 2.04 -13.82 36.20
C ASP A 217 1.31 -14.80 35.26
N ALA A 218 0.57 -15.74 35.82
CA ALA A 218 -0.29 -16.61 35.05
C ALA A 218 -1.44 -15.85 34.42
N LEU A 219 -2.09 -14.91 35.13
CA LEU A 219 -3.13 -14.04 34.62
C LEU A 219 -2.61 -13.14 33.48
N ALA A 220 -1.40 -12.57 33.63
CA ALA A 220 -0.76 -11.78 32.60
C ALA A 220 -0.61 -12.58 31.31
N ARG A 221 -0.02 -13.78 31.38
CA ARG A 221 0.18 -14.65 30.20
C ARG A 221 -1.14 -15.02 29.53
N ARG A 222 -2.10 -15.52 30.32
CA ARG A 222 -3.41 -15.96 29.79
C ARG A 222 -4.23 -14.80 29.25
N GLY A 223 -4.21 -13.65 29.95
CA GLY A 223 -4.90 -12.44 29.50
C GLY A 223 -4.36 -11.92 28.16
N VAL A 224 -3.05 -11.88 28.02
CA VAL A 224 -2.37 -11.52 26.76
C VAL A 224 -2.70 -12.50 25.64
N GLU A 225 -2.67 -13.81 25.92
CA GLU A 225 -3.01 -14.85 24.93
C GLU A 225 -4.44 -14.67 24.38
N VAL A 226 -5.42 -14.48 25.26
CA VAL A 226 -6.82 -14.24 24.86
C VAL A 226 -6.94 -12.95 24.06
N MET A 227 -6.29 -11.86 24.52
CA MET A 227 -6.35 -10.59 23.80
C MET A 227 -5.64 -10.64 22.44
N ARG A 228 -4.50 -11.34 22.32
CA ARG A 228 -3.84 -11.60 21.04
C ARG A 228 -4.80 -12.29 20.06
N ALA A 229 -5.47 -13.34 20.50
CA ALA A 229 -6.43 -14.06 19.66
C ALA A 229 -7.61 -13.18 19.23
N ARG A 230 -8.10 -12.28 20.10
CA ARG A 230 -9.15 -11.31 19.76
C ARG A 230 -8.65 -10.27 18.76
N ILE A 231 -7.44 -9.76 18.94
CA ILE A 231 -6.80 -8.80 18.01
C ILE A 231 -6.63 -9.46 16.64
N GLU A 232 -6.14 -10.70 16.59
CA GLU A 232 -5.99 -11.47 15.36
C GLU A 232 -7.33 -11.63 14.63
N ALA A 233 -8.39 -12.02 15.36
CA ALA A 233 -9.73 -12.15 14.79
C ALA A 233 -10.30 -10.81 14.26
N SER A 234 -10.06 -9.69 14.95
CA SER A 234 -10.46 -8.35 14.47
C SER A 234 -9.71 -7.96 13.19
N LEU A 235 -8.41 -8.29 13.11
CA LEU A 235 -7.60 -8.05 11.92
C LEU A 235 -8.03 -8.92 10.75
N ASP A 236 -8.35 -10.20 10.99
CA ASP A 236 -8.89 -11.12 9.97
C ASP A 236 -10.21 -10.59 9.40
N ARG A 237 -11.12 -10.10 10.25
CA ARG A 237 -12.37 -9.45 9.80
C ARG A 237 -12.10 -8.18 8.98
N PHE A 238 -11.01 -7.49 9.26
CA PHE A 238 -10.57 -6.32 8.52
C PHE A 238 -9.77 -6.68 7.25
N GLY A 239 -9.52 -7.97 6.98
CA GLY A 239 -8.79 -8.49 5.82
C GLY A 239 -7.28 -8.28 5.93
N VAL A 240 -6.73 -8.29 7.16
CA VAL A 240 -5.29 -8.10 7.44
C VAL A 240 -4.76 -9.33 8.15
N HIS A 241 -3.70 -9.93 7.57
CA HIS A 241 -3.06 -11.14 8.09
C HIS A 241 -1.58 -10.90 8.31
N PHE A 242 -1.03 -11.50 9.37
CA PHE A 242 0.38 -11.45 9.70
C PHE A 242 1.03 -12.82 9.48
N ASP A 243 2.26 -12.81 8.98
CA ASP A 243 3.07 -14.01 8.78
C ASP A 243 3.73 -14.44 10.09
N SER A 244 4.05 -13.46 10.97
CA SER A 244 4.66 -13.70 12.28
C SER A 244 4.12 -12.78 13.38
N TRP A 245 4.12 -13.29 14.61
CA TRP A 245 3.79 -12.58 15.85
C TRP A 245 5.00 -12.64 16.77
N PHE A 246 5.78 -11.56 16.81
CA PHE A 246 7.01 -11.51 17.59
C PHE A 246 6.73 -11.13 19.05
N SER A 247 7.13 -11.99 20.01
CA SER A 247 6.95 -11.73 21.45
C SER A 247 8.10 -10.90 22.00
N GLU A 248 7.82 -9.75 22.61
CA GLU A 248 8.82 -8.94 23.32
C GLU A 248 9.50 -9.75 24.44
N ARG A 249 8.74 -10.55 25.15
CA ARG A 249 9.23 -11.42 26.22
C ARG A 249 10.38 -12.31 25.75
N SER A 250 10.33 -12.79 24.51
CA SER A 250 11.36 -13.66 23.94
C SER A 250 12.74 -12.99 23.86
N LEU A 251 12.79 -11.66 23.78
CA LEU A 251 14.06 -10.90 23.80
C LEU A 251 14.76 -11.01 25.16
N TYR A 252 13.99 -11.00 26.23
CA TYR A 252 14.53 -11.13 27.60
C TYR A 252 14.88 -12.57 27.94
N GLU A 253 13.95 -13.51 27.72
CA GLU A 253 14.15 -14.93 28.04
C GLU A 253 15.24 -15.58 27.17
N GLY A 254 15.35 -15.13 25.90
CA GLY A 254 16.36 -15.61 24.95
C GLY A 254 17.71 -14.92 25.02
N GLY A 255 17.92 -13.94 25.93
CA GLY A 255 19.16 -13.17 26.02
C GLY A 255 19.43 -12.27 24.82
N GLY A 256 18.39 -11.87 24.09
CA GLY A 256 18.50 -11.00 22.91
C GLY A 256 19.01 -9.60 23.25
N LEU A 257 18.53 -9.05 24.36
CA LEU A 257 18.94 -7.73 24.84
C LEU A 257 20.43 -7.73 25.25
N GLU A 258 20.86 -8.73 26.00
CA GLU A 258 22.24 -8.85 26.43
C GLU A 258 23.19 -8.97 25.23
N ARG A 259 22.82 -9.80 24.24
CA ARG A 259 23.62 -9.94 23.01
C ARG A 259 23.71 -8.64 22.22
N ALA A 260 22.64 -7.86 22.12
CA ALA A 260 22.64 -6.56 21.46
C ALA A 260 23.60 -5.57 22.18
N ILE A 261 23.53 -5.51 23.52
CA ILE A 261 24.42 -4.66 24.32
C ILE A 261 25.89 -5.08 24.21
N GLU A 262 26.16 -6.39 24.25
CA GLU A 262 27.52 -6.92 24.08
C GLU A 262 28.09 -6.60 22.72
N GLU A 263 27.33 -6.71 21.65
CA GLU A 263 27.74 -6.32 20.31
C GLU A 263 28.06 -4.83 20.21
N LEU A 264 27.17 -3.97 20.72
CA LEU A 264 27.39 -2.51 20.76
C LEU A 264 28.63 -2.15 21.62
N ARG A 265 28.88 -2.88 22.72
CA ARG A 265 30.06 -2.71 23.58
C ARG A 265 31.34 -3.12 22.86
N ALA A 266 31.31 -4.26 22.15
CA ALA A 266 32.46 -4.74 21.37
C ALA A 266 32.83 -3.76 20.25
N ARG A 267 31.86 -3.02 19.70
CA ARG A 267 32.05 -1.97 18.70
C ARG A 267 32.49 -0.61 19.31
N GLY A 268 32.51 -0.49 20.66
CA GLY A 268 32.94 0.74 21.37
C GLY A 268 31.87 1.84 21.47
N HIS A 269 30.60 1.51 21.21
CA HIS A 269 29.52 2.48 21.18
C HIS A 269 28.76 2.59 22.51
N VAL A 270 29.08 1.76 23.51
CA VAL A 270 28.43 1.76 24.85
C VAL A 270 29.39 2.31 25.90
N TYR A 271 28.82 3.02 26.88
CA TYR A 271 29.54 3.46 28.08
C TYR A 271 28.62 3.39 29.31
N GLU A 272 29.22 3.40 30.48
CA GLU A 272 28.50 3.43 31.75
C GLU A 272 28.62 4.81 32.41
N SER A 273 27.50 5.34 32.88
CA SER A 273 27.43 6.59 33.60
C SER A 273 26.29 6.54 34.62
N GLU A 274 26.57 6.96 35.87
CA GLU A 274 25.59 7.00 36.97
C GLU A 274 24.87 5.66 37.21
N GLY A 275 25.56 4.54 37.02
CA GLY A 275 25.02 3.19 37.16
C GLY A 275 24.13 2.73 36.00
N ALA A 276 23.94 3.53 34.97
CA ALA A 276 23.16 3.21 33.76
C ALA A 276 24.08 2.89 32.57
N ILE A 277 23.58 2.07 31.64
CA ILE A 277 24.27 1.73 30.38
C ILE A 277 23.71 2.62 29.27
N TRP A 278 24.61 3.32 28.57
CA TRP A 278 24.27 4.31 27.54
C TRP A 278 24.82 3.93 26.18
N LEU A 279 24.08 4.22 25.12
CA LEU A 279 24.53 4.17 23.72
C LEU A 279 24.91 5.59 23.25
N ARG A 280 26.08 5.70 22.59
CA ARG A 280 26.58 6.95 21.98
C ARG A 280 25.85 7.25 20.66
N THR A 281 24.53 7.48 20.73
CA THR A 281 23.71 7.75 19.53
C THR A 281 24.08 9.08 18.87
N THR A 282 24.67 10.03 19.59
CA THR A 282 25.19 11.30 19.04
C THR A 282 26.26 11.10 17.99
N THR A 283 27.05 10.02 18.09
CA THR A 283 28.06 9.64 17.07
C THR A 283 27.44 9.37 15.72
N PHE A 284 26.18 9.00 15.67
CA PHE A 284 25.41 8.59 14.50
C PHE A 284 24.27 9.56 14.16
N GLY A 285 24.32 10.80 14.66
CA GLY A 285 23.42 11.88 14.27
C GLY A 285 22.13 12.03 15.09
N ASP A 286 21.99 11.31 16.22
CA ASP A 286 20.92 11.58 17.19
C ASP A 286 21.21 12.87 18.00
N ASP A 287 20.20 13.47 18.58
CA ASP A 287 20.32 14.73 19.34
C ASP A 287 21.00 14.57 20.72
N LYS A 288 20.97 13.36 21.30
CA LYS A 288 21.61 13.01 22.57
C LYS A 288 21.86 11.51 22.69
N ASP A 289 22.79 11.12 23.54
CA ASP A 289 23.02 9.72 23.91
C ASP A 289 21.80 9.13 24.64
N ARG A 290 21.59 7.83 24.52
CA ARG A 290 20.39 7.15 25.02
C ARG A 290 20.71 6.04 26.01
N VAL A 291 19.90 5.97 27.07
CA VAL A 291 19.97 4.90 28.06
C VAL A 291 19.41 3.61 27.47
N LEU A 292 20.15 2.52 27.58
CA LEU A 292 19.75 1.15 27.24
C LEU A 292 19.24 0.40 28.48
N ILE A 293 20.01 0.47 29.57
CA ILE A 293 19.69 -0.10 30.88
C ILE A 293 19.75 1.03 31.91
N ARG A 294 18.71 1.15 32.72
CA ARG A 294 18.64 2.12 33.81
C ARG A 294 19.55 1.73 34.98
N SER A 295 19.74 2.66 35.91
CA SER A 295 20.57 2.45 37.11
C SER A 295 20.00 1.40 38.08
N ASP A 296 18.70 1.09 37.99
CA ASP A 296 18.04 0.00 38.76
C ASP A 296 18.20 -1.38 38.09
N GLY A 297 18.82 -1.43 36.93
CA GLY A 297 19.03 -2.66 36.13
C GLY A 297 17.92 -2.94 35.13
N ASP A 298 16.84 -2.17 35.12
CA ASP A 298 15.74 -2.38 34.20
C ASP A 298 16.07 -1.88 32.78
N PRO A 299 15.72 -2.61 31.74
CA PRO A 299 15.87 -2.15 30.36
C PRO A 299 14.92 -0.99 30.05
N THR A 300 15.35 -0.15 29.12
CA THR A 300 14.47 0.85 28.52
C THR A 300 13.74 0.26 27.30
N TYR A 301 12.65 0.86 26.88
CA TYR A 301 11.99 0.52 25.61
C TYR A 301 12.98 0.58 24.45
N PHE A 302 13.85 1.58 24.42
CA PHE A 302 14.84 1.73 23.36
C PHE A 302 15.87 0.58 23.34
N GLY A 303 16.26 0.06 24.53
CA GLY A 303 17.11 -1.12 24.62
C GLY A 303 16.45 -2.36 24.01
N ALA A 304 15.17 -2.58 24.30
CA ALA A 304 14.38 -3.66 23.72
C ALA A 304 14.22 -3.50 22.19
N ASP A 305 13.95 -2.29 21.74
CA ASP A 305 13.80 -1.97 20.30
C ASP A 305 15.10 -2.26 19.52
N ILE A 306 16.25 -1.93 20.09
CA ILE A 306 17.55 -2.25 19.46
C ILE A 306 17.75 -3.77 19.35
N ALA A 307 17.45 -4.51 20.42
CA ALA A 307 17.56 -5.97 20.41
C ALA A 307 16.63 -6.59 19.35
N TYR A 308 15.44 -6.06 19.22
CA TYR A 308 14.47 -6.50 18.23
C TYR A 308 14.90 -6.17 16.79
N HIS A 309 15.39 -4.96 16.51
CA HIS A 309 15.88 -4.61 15.17
C HIS A 309 17.13 -5.40 14.80
N ARG A 310 17.99 -5.70 15.78
CA ARG A 310 19.10 -6.65 15.60
C ARG A 310 18.59 -8.01 15.16
N ASP A 311 17.55 -8.54 15.81
CA ASP A 311 16.92 -9.82 15.45
C ASP A 311 16.35 -9.79 14.03
N LYS A 312 15.63 -8.73 13.65
CA LYS A 312 15.14 -8.55 12.27
C LYS A 312 16.29 -8.62 11.24
N LEU A 313 17.41 -7.96 11.53
CA LEU A 313 18.60 -7.95 10.66
C LEU A 313 19.26 -9.34 10.60
N GLU A 314 19.34 -10.06 11.72
CA GLU A 314 19.91 -11.42 11.79
C GLU A 314 19.05 -12.45 11.03
N ARG A 315 17.74 -12.27 11.02
CA ARG A 315 16.82 -13.07 10.19
C ARG A 315 17.00 -12.81 8.68
N GLY A 316 17.82 -11.83 8.32
CA GLY A 316 18.25 -11.56 6.95
C GLY A 316 17.30 -10.67 6.15
N ALA A 317 16.52 -9.81 6.80
CA ALA A 317 15.76 -8.77 6.11
C ALA A 317 16.75 -7.76 5.46
N ASP A 318 16.57 -7.48 4.18
CA ASP A 318 17.35 -6.46 3.47
C ASP A 318 16.83 -5.06 3.81
N ARG A 319 15.53 -4.95 4.07
CA ARG A 319 14.83 -3.71 4.42
C ARG A 319 13.84 -3.93 5.55
N LEU A 320 13.83 -2.99 6.48
CA LEU A 320 12.91 -2.92 7.62
C LEU A 320 11.97 -1.72 7.40
N VAL A 321 10.68 -1.96 7.42
CA VAL A 321 9.67 -0.91 7.23
C VAL A 321 8.71 -0.94 8.40
N ASP A 322 8.78 0.09 9.24
CA ASP A 322 7.98 0.20 10.47
C ASP A 322 7.07 1.44 10.37
N PRO A 323 5.84 1.34 9.84
CA PRO A 323 4.85 2.42 9.87
C PRO A 323 4.51 2.83 11.30
N LEU A 324 4.88 4.05 11.68
CA LEU A 324 4.71 4.59 13.04
C LEU A 324 3.65 5.69 13.10
N GLY A 325 3.07 5.92 14.26
CA GLY A 325 2.25 7.11 14.50
C GLY A 325 3.06 8.40 14.36
N ALA A 326 2.43 9.48 13.92
CA ALA A 326 3.08 10.77 13.68
C ALA A 326 3.73 11.38 14.93
N ASP A 327 3.30 10.99 16.13
CA ASP A 327 3.89 11.35 17.42
C ASP A 327 5.29 10.75 17.65
N HIS A 328 5.69 9.75 16.84
CA HIS A 328 6.99 9.08 16.90
C HIS A 328 8.07 9.68 15.99
N HIS A 329 7.89 10.91 15.44
CA HIS A 329 8.84 11.50 14.49
C HIS A 329 10.29 11.56 14.98
N GLY A 330 10.53 11.81 16.28
CA GLY A 330 11.87 11.81 16.89
C GLY A 330 12.49 10.41 17.07
N TYR A 331 11.70 9.35 16.89
CA TYR A 331 12.17 7.98 17.02
C TYR A 331 12.96 7.50 15.80
N VAL A 332 12.61 7.97 14.61
CA VAL A 332 13.22 7.54 13.34
C VAL A 332 14.74 7.77 13.32
N ALA A 333 15.17 9.00 13.65
CA ALA A 333 16.60 9.33 13.70
C ALA A 333 17.35 8.48 14.74
N ARG A 334 16.73 8.27 15.90
CA ARG A 334 17.28 7.44 16.98
C ARG A 334 17.44 5.98 16.57
N MET A 335 16.47 5.39 15.87
CA MET A 335 16.56 4.01 15.42
C MET A 335 17.59 3.85 14.29
N ARG A 336 17.66 4.79 13.36
CA ARG A 336 18.71 4.80 12.33
C ARG A 336 20.11 4.83 12.95
N ALA A 337 20.32 5.67 13.97
CA ALA A 337 21.57 5.73 14.73
C ALA A 337 21.89 4.38 15.43
N ALA A 338 20.89 3.70 15.97
CA ALA A 338 21.05 2.39 16.60
C ALA A 338 21.45 1.30 15.58
N ILE A 339 20.80 1.27 14.41
CA ILE A 339 21.10 0.33 13.32
C ILE A 339 22.53 0.55 12.81
N GLU A 340 22.96 1.80 12.64
CA GLU A 340 24.33 2.13 12.24
C GLU A 340 25.34 1.72 13.32
N ALA A 341 25.02 1.91 14.59
CA ALA A 341 25.85 1.45 15.71
C ALA A 341 25.98 -0.09 15.75
N LEU A 342 24.96 -0.84 15.33
CA LEU A 342 25.01 -2.29 15.12
C LEU A 342 25.83 -2.67 13.86
N GLY A 343 26.32 -1.70 13.07
CA GLY A 343 27.15 -1.90 11.89
C GLY A 343 26.37 -2.27 10.63
N ALA A 344 25.06 -2.05 10.62
CA ALA A 344 24.23 -2.15 9.43
C ALA A 344 24.04 -0.79 8.76
N ASP A 345 23.68 -0.79 7.48
CA ASP A 345 23.36 0.43 6.74
C ASP A 345 22.06 1.04 7.30
N PRO A 346 22.07 2.29 7.83
CA PRO A 346 20.89 2.93 8.37
C PRO A 346 19.78 3.16 7.32
N ASP A 347 20.11 3.17 6.02
CA ASP A 347 19.14 3.29 4.94
C ASP A 347 18.30 2.01 4.73
N ARG A 348 18.63 0.92 5.40
CA ARG A 348 17.77 -0.28 5.45
C ARG A 348 16.53 -0.09 6.31
N PHE A 349 16.48 0.94 7.14
CA PHE A 349 15.35 1.25 7.99
C PHE A 349 14.53 2.41 7.45
N GLU A 350 13.25 2.17 7.25
CA GLU A 350 12.24 3.14 6.84
C GLU A 350 11.10 3.17 7.88
N ALA A 351 10.68 4.36 8.28
CA ALA A 351 9.53 4.51 9.18
C ALA A 351 8.55 5.56 8.62
N PRO A 352 7.61 5.15 7.75
CA PRO A 352 6.53 6.03 7.31
C PRO A 352 5.69 6.50 8.50
N LEU A 353 5.47 7.81 8.60
CA LEU A 353 4.72 8.40 9.70
C LEU A 353 3.24 8.55 9.34
N ILE A 354 2.37 7.85 10.06
CA ILE A 354 0.94 7.81 9.79
C ILE A 354 0.22 8.84 10.68
N GLN A 355 -0.46 9.79 10.05
CA GLN A 355 -1.27 10.82 10.70
C GLN A 355 -2.59 10.24 11.23
N PHE A 356 -3.24 11.01 12.12
CA PHE A 356 -4.46 10.63 12.83
C PHE A 356 -5.66 10.40 11.90
N VAL A 357 -6.59 9.57 12.37
CA VAL A 357 -7.93 9.43 11.82
C VAL A 357 -8.94 9.99 12.83
N HIS A 358 -9.85 10.81 12.34
CA HIS A 358 -11.01 11.28 13.11
C HIS A 358 -12.27 10.69 12.48
N LEU A 359 -13.10 10.07 13.29
CA LEU A 359 -14.44 9.68 12.87
C LEU A 359 -15.35 10.90 12.94
N VAL A 360 -16.08 11.17 11.84
CA VAL A 360 -16.96 12.33 11.72
C VAL A 360 -18.38 11.85 11.44
N GLU A 361 -19.35 12.37 12.16
CA GLU A 361 -20.77 12.15 11.90
C GLU A 361 -21.47 13.50 11.76
N GLY A 362 -21.86 13.84 10.54
CA GLY A 362 -22.31 15.19 10.20
C GLY A 362 -21.23 16.24 10.42
N THR A 363 -21.44 17.19 11.35
CA THR A 363 -20.45 18.23 11.72
C THR A 363 -19.70 17.92 13.01
N ALA A 364 -20.04 16.83 13.71
CA ALA A 364 -19.47 16.46 15.00
C ALA A 364 -18.34 15.45 14.84
N ARG A 365 -17.21 15.67 15.50
CA ARG A 365 -16.17 14.64 15.67
C ARG A 365 -16.60 13.71 16.81
N ALA A 366 -16.61 12.39 16.53
CA ALA A 366 -16.78 11.41 17.58
C ALA A 366 -15.59 11.50 18.56
N GLN A 367 -15.86 11.68 19.84
CA GLN A 367 -14.81 11.75 20.86
C GLN A 367 -14.19 10.35 21.04
N MET A 368 -12.88 10.26 20.84
CA MET A 368 -12.10 9.05 21.11
C MET A 368 -11.19 9.30 22.31
N SER A 369 -11.52 8.74 23.48
CA SER A 369 -10.67 8.81 24.67
C SER A 369 -10.45 7.41 25.26
N LYS A 370 -9.20 6.91 25.18
CA LYS A 370 -8.81 5.62 25.80
C LYS A 370 -8.93 5.60 27.33
N ARG A 371 -8.89 6.76 27.99
CA ARG A 371 -8.92 6.85 29.46
C ARG A 371 -10.32 6.79 30.05
N SER A 372 -11.34 7.21 29.32
CA SER A 372 -12.75 7.14 29.75
C SER A 372 -13.46 5.85 29.35
N GLY A 373 -12.79 4.94 28.62
CA GLY A 373 -13.42 3.74 28.07
C GLY A 373 -14.32 4.00 26.84
N GLU A 374 -14.39 5.25 26.39
CA GLU A 374 -15.19 5.66 25.23
C GLU A 374 -14.30 5.81 24.00
N PHE A 375 -14.00 4.70 23.35
CA PHE A 375 -13.37 4.70 22.02
C PHE A 375 -14.11 3.71 21.11
N VAL A 376 -14.26 4.09 19.86
CA VAL A 376 -14.81 3.17 18.85
C VAL A 376 -13.76 2.12 18.52
N THR A 377 -14.10 0.87 18.69
CA THR A 377 -13.24 -0.26 18.31
C THR A 377 -13.20 -0.43 16.79
N LEU A 378 -12.19 -1.16 16.30
CA LEU A 378 -12.13 -1.55 14.89
C LEU A 378 -13.32 -2.43 14.50
N ASP A 379 -13.73 -3.33 15.40
CA ASP A 379 -14.88 -4.21 15.17
C ASP A 379 -16.19 -3.42 15.05
N GLU A 380 -16.44 -2.46 15.94
CA GLU A 380 -17.62 -1.58 15.85
C GLU A 380 -17.63 -0.77 14.56
N LEU A 381 -16.47 -0.28 14.11
CA LEU A 381 -16.36 0.42 12.83
C LEU A 381 -16.68 -0.51 11.65
N VAL A 382 -16.14 -1.73 11.67
CA VAL A 382 -16.42 -2.75 10.62
C VAL A 382 -17.88 -3.17 10.63
N ASP A 383 -18.52 -3.28 11.79
CA ASP A 383 -19.94 -3.59 11.91
C ASP A 383 -20.83 -2.46 11.35
N ASP A 384 -20.40 -1.21 11.50
CA ASP A 384 -21.15 -0.02 11.06
C ASP A 384 -21.06 0.24 9.55
N ILE A 385 -19.81 0.27 9.00
CA ILE A 385 -19.59 0.70 7.61
C ILE A 385 -18.98 -0.38 6.70
N GLY A 386 -18.63 -1.54 7.25
CA GLY A 386 -17.94 -2.62 6.55
C GLY A 386 -16.43 -2.40 6.41
N ALA A 387 -15.69 -3.51 6.26
CA ALA A 387 -14.23 -3.46 6.11
C ALA A 387 -13.80 -2.73 4.84
N ASP A 388 -14.48 -2.95 3.72
CA ASP A 388 -14.16 -2.33 2.42
C ASP A 388 -14.23 -0.80 2.47
N ALA A 389 -15.32 -0.25 3.01
CA ALA A 389 -15.47 1.19 3.13
C ALA A 389 -14.46 1.80 4.10
N ALA A 390 -14.23 1.15 5.24
CA ALA A 390 -13.23 1.60 6.20
C ALA A 390 -11.83 1.64 5.60
N ARG A 391 -11.38 0.56 4.94
CA ARG A 391 -10.06 0.49 4.29
C ARG A 391 -9.90 1.55 3.19
N PHE A 392 -10.85 1.62 2.26
CA PHE A 392 -10.80 2.52 1.12
C PHE A 392 -10.72 3.98 1.56
N LEU A 393 -11.57 4.40 2.50
CA LEU A 393 -11.63 5.78 2.99
C LEU A 393 -10.41 6.15 3.84
N MET A 394 -9.90 5.24 4.67
CA MET A 394 -8.66 5.45 5.44
C MET A 394 -7.42 5.59 4.56
N LEU A 395 -7.42 4.94 3.39
CA LEU A 395 -6.34 5.02 2.40
C LEU A 395 -6.53 6.13 1.35
N GLN A 396 -7.61 6.90 1.39
CA GLN A 396 -7.92 7.91 0.38
C GLN A 396 -6.91 9.09 0.37
N ARG A 397 -6.25 9.34 1.50
CA ARG A 397 -5.24 10.40 1.66
C ARG A 397 -3.87 9.80 1.94
N SER A 398 -2.83 10.58 1.61
CA SER A 398 -1.46 10.24 2.02
C SER A 398 -1.39 9.92 3.50
N HIS A 399 -0.53 8.98 3.89
CA HIS A 399 -0.26 8.66 5.29
C HIS A 399 0.19 9.88 6.10
N GLU A 400 0.81 10.86 5.46
CA GLU A 400 1.25 12.14 6.07
C GLU A 400 0.12 13.13 6.31
N THR A 401 -1.10 12.82 5.89
CA THR A 401 -2.27 13.72 6.00
C THR A 401 -3.30 13.11 6.94
N THR A 402 -3.83 13.91 7.88
CA THR A 402 -4.96 13.51 8.73
C THR A 402 -6.19 13.16 7.86
N VAL A 403 -6.92 12.14 8.27
CA VAL A 403 -8.17 11.71 7.63
C VAL A 403 -9.35 12.00 8.54
N ASP A 404 -10.31 12.76 8.06
CA ASP A 404 -11.65 12.83 8.63
C ASP A 404 -12.52 11.81 7.89
N LEU A 405 -12.86 10.70 8.55
CA LEU A 405 -13.66 9.61 8.01
C LEU A 405 -15.13 9.90 8.26
N ASP A 406 -15.86 10.25 7.19
CA ASP A 406 -17.29 10.55 7.23
C ASP A 406 -18.11 9.26 7.24
N LEU A 407 -18.70 8.92 8.40
CA LEU A 407 -19.48 7.71 8.59
C LEU A 407 -20.81 7.75 7.82
N GLU A 408 -21.42 8.93 7.65
CA GLU A 408 -22.65 9.05 6.86
C GLU A 408 -22.38 8.75 5.38
N LEU A 409 -21.27 9.29 4.84
CA LEU A 409 -20.84 9.00 3.47
C LEU A 409 -20.49 7.52 3.30
N ALA A 410 -19.78 6.94 4.27
CA ALA A 410 -19.35 5.54 4.24
C ALA A 410 -20.54 4.55 4.21
N ARG A 411 -21.66 4.86 4.87
CA ARG A 411 -22.87 4.04 4.88
C ARG A 411 -23.70 4.12 3.58
N ARG A 412 -23.42 5.13 2.71
CA ARG A 412 -24.22 5.34 1.50
C ARG A 412 -23.92 4.28 0.44
N GLN A 413 -24.97 3.65 -0.08
CA GLN A 413 -24.91 2.78 -1.26
C GLN A 413 -25.25 3.59 -2.52
N SER A 414 -24.42 4.58 -2.81
CA SER A 414 -24.62 5.50 -3.94
C SER A 414 -23.28 5.90 -4.57
N GLN A 415 -23.35 6.56 -5.73
CA GLN A 415 -22.16 7.06 -6.44
C GLN A 415 -21.37 8.12 -5.65
N ASP A 416 -21.94 8.71 -4.62
CA ASP A 416 -21.24 9.65 -3.74
C ASP A 416 -20.19 8.92 -2.87
N ASN A 417 -20.44 7.65 -2.53
CA ASN A 417 -19.48 6.83 -1.79
C ASN A 417 -18.42 6.27 -2.75
N PRO A 418 -17.15 6.67 -2.63
CA PRO A 418 -16.13 6.33 -3.63
C PRO A 418 -15.83 4.82 -3.70
N VAL A 419 -15.93 4.07 -2.59
CA VAL A 419 -15.74 2.61 -2.66
C VAL A 419 -16.89 1.95 -3.39
N TYR A 420 -18.13 2.33 -3.09
CA TYR A 420 -19.32 1.84 -3.79
C TYR A 420 -19.24 2.14 -5.30
N TYR A 421 -18.78 3.34 -5.67
CA TYR A 421 -18.61 3.76 -7.06
C TYR A 421 -17.65 2.84 -7.84
N VAL A 422 -16.53 2.48 -7.25
CA VAL A 422 -15.54 1.58 -7.88
C VAL A 422 -16.06 0.14 -7.92
N GLN A 423 -16.61 -0.36 -6.82
CA GLN A 423 -17.18 -1.71 -6.76
C GLN A 423 -18.36 -1.88 -7.74
N TYR A 424 -19.18 -0.85 -7.88
CA TYR A 424 -20.28 -0.84 -8.85
C TYR A 424 -19.77 -0.92 -10.29
N ALA A 425 -18.65 -0.28 -10.63
CA ALA A 425 -18.03 -0.45 -11.95
C ALA A 425 -17.67 -1.92 -12.19
N HIS A 426 -17.00 -2.58 -11.24
CA HIS A 426 -16.65 -4.01 -11.34
C HIS A 426 -17.89 -4.91 -11.49
N ALA A 427 -18.89 -4.72 -10.65
CA ALA A 427 -20.15 -5.50 -10.72
C ALA A 427 -20.90 -5.28 -12.04
N ARG A 428 -20.89 -4.06 -12.57
CA ARG A 428 -21.48 -3.71 -13.86
C ARG A 428 -20.76 -4.40 -15.01
N ILE A 429 -19.43 -4.40 -15.02
CA ILE A 429 -18.62 -5.12 -16.02
C ILE A 429 -18.95 -6.60 -15.96
N SER A 430 -18.96 -7.20 -14.77
CA SER A 430 -19.30 -8.62 -14.58
C SER A 430 -20.70 -8.96 -15.10
N SER A 431 -21.67 -8.04 -14.95
CA SER A 431 -23.01 -8.19 -15.50
C SER A 431 -23.04 -8.15 -17.04
N ILE A 432 -22.24 -7.25 -17.68
CA ILE A 432 -22.12 -7.17 -19.14
C ILE A 432 -21.56 -8.49 -19.68
N LEU A 433 -20.50 -8.99 -19.06
CA LEU A 433 -19.83 -10.21 -19.47
C LEU A 433 -20.76 -11.44 -19.32
N ARG A 434 -21.48 -11.56 -18.21
CA ARG A 434 -22.50 -12.62 -18.03
C ARG A 434 -23.60 -12.54 -19.09
N LYS A 435 -24.06 -11.34 -19.44
CA LYS A 435 -25.05 -11.15 -20.49
C LYS A 435 -24.53 -11.62 -21.85
N ALA A 436 -23.29 -11.30 -22.20
CA ALA A 436 -22.68 -11.75 -23.44
C ALA A 436 -22.63 -13.29 -23.55
N VAL A 437 -22.30 -13.98 -22.45
CA VAL A 437 -22.35 -15.45 -22.37
C VAL A 437 -23.78 -15.97 -22.53
N THR A 438 -24.74 -15.40 -21.81
CA THR A 438 -26.16 -15.82 -21.86
C THR A 438 -26.76 -15.67 -23.26
N ASP A 439 -26.39 -14.61 -23.97
CA ASP A 439 -26.84 -14.31 -25.32
C ASP A 439 -26.08 -15.14 -26.40
N GLY A 440 -25.15 -16.04 -26.00
CA GLY A 440 -24.33 -16.87 -26.90
C GLY A 440 -23.31 -16.08 -27.73
N ARG A 441 -22.92 -14.89 -27.27
CA ARG A 441 -21.97 -13.96 -27.94
C ARG A 441 -20.53 -14.11 -27.46
N ALA A 442 -20.34 -14.85 -26.36
CA ALA A 442 -19.06 -15.26 -25.82
C ALA A 442 -19.13 -16.70 -25.33
N PRO A 443 -18.02 -17.47 -25.35
CA PRO A 443 -18.02 -18.85 -24.89
C PRO A 443 -18.39 -18.95 -23.42
N ALA A 444 -19.26 -19.95 -23.12
CA ALA A 444 -19.60 -20.35 -21.76
C ALA A 444 -18.53 -21.33 -21.29
N ALA A 445 -17.56 -20.86 -20.57
CA ALA A 445 -16.66 -21.69 -19.77
C ALA A 445 -16.47 -21.03 -18.41
N ASP A 446 -15.83 -21.69 -17.45
CA ASP A 446 -15.50 -21.16 -16.12
C ASP A 446 -14.61 -19.89 -16.16
N GLY A 447 -14.61 -19.19 -17.26
CA GLY A 447 -13.96 -17.92 -17.59
C GLY A 447 -14.16 -17.59 -19.06
N PHE A 448 -14.07 -16.31 -19.40
CA PHE A 448 -13.85 -15.87 -20.77
C PHE A 448 -12.54 -16.48 -21.26
N ASP A 449 -12.51 -17.03 -22.46
CA ASP A 449 -11.25 -17.39 -23.11
C ASP A 449 -10.50 -16.08 -23.44
N GLU A 450 -9.63 -15.70 -22.55
CA GLU A 450 -8.86 -14.45 -22.66
C GLU A 450 -7.91 -14.47 -23.84
N ALA A 451 -7.40 -15.65 -24.24
CA ALA A 451 -6.59 -15.80 -25.43
C ALA A 451 -7.40 -15.49 -26.70
N MET A 452 -8.65 -15.96 -26.74
CA MET A 452 -9.54 -15.68 -27.86
C MET A 452 -9.93 -14.19 -27.91
N LEU A 453 -10.12 -13.54 -26.75
CA LEU A 453 -10.42 -12.09 -26.69
C LEU A 453 -9.20 -11.24 -27.01
N SER A 454 -8.00 -11.67 -26.64
CA SER A 454 -6.74 -11.04 -27.03
C SER A 454 -6.54 -11.14 -28.54
N GLU A 455 -6.74 -12.32 -29.12
CA GLU A 455 -6.68 -12.52 -30.57
C GLU A 455 -7.73 -11.68 -31.33
N ALA A 456 -8.96 -11.62 -30.80
CA ALA A 456 -10.00 -10.77 -31.36
C ALA A 456 -9.64 -9.29 -31.28
N ALA A 457 -9.08 -8.81 -30.15
CA ALA A 457 -8.62 -7.43 -29.99
C ALA A 457 -7.48 -7.07 -30.95
N ALA A 458 -6.64 -8.04 -31.33
CA ALA A 458 -5.52 -7.88 -32.25
C ALA A 458 -5.90 -8.17 -33.71
N SER A 459 -7.16 -8.52 -34.03
CA SER A 459 -7.56 -8.80 -35.41
C SER A 459 -7.45 -7.58 -36.31
N GLU A 460 -7.02 -7.75 -37.58
CA GLU A 460 -6.85 -6.65 -38.54
C GLU A 460 -8.12 -5.82 -38.75
N ALA A 461 -9.30 -6.44 -38.69
CA ALA A 461 -10.56 -5.72 -38.84
C ALA A 461 -10.89 -4.86 -37.63
N VAL A 462 -10.55 -5.31 -36.41
CA VAL A 462 -10.66 -4.52 -35.18
C VAL A 462 -9.59 -3.44 -35.13
N LEU A 463 -8.33 -3.76 -35.48
CA LEU A 463 -7.23 -2.80 -35.53
C LEU A 463 -7.47 -1.66 -36.53
N GLY A 464 -8.23 -1.93 -37.61
CA GLY A 464 -8.62 -0.92 -38.61
C GLY A 464 -9.88 -0.12 -38.28
N ALA A 465 -10.63 -0.50 -37.24
CA ALA A 465 -11.84 0.22 -36.85
C ALA A 465 -11.50 1.49 -36.06
N GLN A 466 -12.21 2.57 -36.35
CA GLN A 466 -12.07 3.82 -35.58
C GLN A 466 -12.61 3.61 -34.17
N ALA A 467 -11.78 3.91 -33.16
CA ALA A 467 -12.17 3.81 -31.76
C ALA A 467 -12.90 5.09 -31.30
N GLU A 468 -13.93 4.90 -30.47
CA GLU A 468 -14.57 6.02 -29.79
C GLU A 468 -13.62 6.66 -28.76
N PRO A 469 -13.72 7.97 -28.51
CA PRO A 469 -12.85 8.63 -27.53
C PRO A 469 -12.88 7.98 -26.14
N ALA A 470 -14.03 7.47 -25.70
CA ALA A 470 -14.18 6.80 -24.41
C ALA A 470 -13.48 5.41 -24.37
N GLU A 471 -13.42 4.69 -25.50
CA GLU A 471 -12.62 3.45 -25.61
C GLU A 471 -11.14 3.74 -25.41
N ARG A 472 -10.59 4.73 -26.13
CA ARG A 472 -9.19 5.14 -26.02
C ARG A 472 -8.84 5.60 -24.59
N ALA A 473 -9.73 6.40 -23.98
CA ALA A 473 -9.52 6.91 -22.63
C ALA A 473 -9.42 5.78 -21.61
N LEU A 474 -10.33 4.79 -21.69
CA LEU A 474 -10.32 3.64 -20.80
C LEU A 474 -9.08 2.76 -21.03
N VAL A 475 -8.76 2.41 -22.28
CA VAL A 475 -7.57 1.57 -22.60
C VAL A 475 -6.30 2.24 -22.07
N ARG A 476 -6.10 3.55 -22.32
CA ARG A 476 -4.96 4.30 -21.78
C ARG A 476 -4.89 4.21 -20.25
N ARG A 477 -6.03 4.39 -19.57
CA ARG A 477 -6.10 4.26 -18.10
C ARG A 477 -5.66 2.88 -17.62
N LEU A 478 -6.11 1.81 -18.29
CA LEU A 478 -5.74 0.45 -17.93
C LEU A 478 -4.24 0.20 -18.10
N LEU A 479 -3.63 0.75 -19.15
CA LEU A 479 -2.19 0.64 -19.43
C LEU A 479 -1.31 1.41 -18.42
N GLU A 480 -1.86 2.39 -17.71
CA GLU A 480 -1.15 3.13 -16.66
C GLU A 480 -0.96 2.31 -15.36
N PHE A 481 -1.70 1.21 -15.15
CA PHE A 481 -1.68 0.42 -13.93
C PHE A 481 -0.28 -0.01 -13.47
N PRO A 482 0.62 -0.57 -14.31
CA PRO A 482 1.94 -0.99 -13.87
C PRO A 482 2.76 0.16 -13.30
N ALA A 483 2.74 1.32 -13.94
CA ALA A 483 3.47 2.50 -13.51
C ALA A 483 2.88 3.11 -12.22
N GLU A 484 1.55 3.11 -12.08
CA GLU A 484 0.89 3.57 -10.84
C GLU A 484 1.18 2.64 -9.66
N ALA A 485 1.15 1.34 -9.86
CA ALA A 485 1.47 0.36 -8.82
C ALA A 485 2.96 0.44 -8.42
N ALA A 486 3.88 0.51 -9.40
CA ALA A 486 5.31 0.68 -9.14
C ALA A 486 5.59 1.98 -8.37
N GLY A 487 5.04 3.11 -8.83
CA GLY A 487 5.22 4.39 -8.15
C GLY A 487 4.55 4.45 -6.76
N ALA A 488 3.48 3.69 -6.52
CA ALA A 488 2.88 3.54 -5.20
C ALA A 488 3.77 2.72 -4.26
N ALA A 489 4.39 1.65 -4.76
CA ALA A 489 5.34 0.82 -4.01
C ALA A 489 6.60 1.62 -3.64
N GLU A 490 7.27 2.26 -4.61
CA GLU A 490 8.49 3.05 -4.41
C GLU A 490 8.31 4.18 -3.39
N ARG A 491 7.20 4.90 -3.50
CA ARG A 491 6.91 6.07 -2.64
C ARG A 491 6.21 5.71 -1.34
N ARG A 492 5.97 4.43 -1.06
CA ARG A 492 5.19 3.98 0.09
C ARG A 492 3.81 4.64 0.16
N ALA A 493 3.14 4.77 -0.99
CA ALA A 493 1.99 5.66 -1.20
C ALA A 493 0.74 4.91 -1.72
N PRO A 494 0.14 3.97 -0.94
CA PRO A 494 -1.04 3.21 -1.38
C PRO A 494 -2.24 4.09 -1.74
N HIS A 495 -2.35 5.32 -1.22
CA HIS A 495 -3.40 6.29 -1.58
C HIS A 495 -3.46 6.60 -3.09
N ARG A 496 -2.36 6.43 -3.83
CA ARG A 496 -2.34 6.58 -5.29
C ARG A 496 -3.26 5.59 -5.98
N LEU A 497 -3.34 4.36 -5.46
CA LEU A 497 -4.24 3.35 -6.01
C LEU A 497 -5.71 3.67 -5.77
N VAL A 498 -6.05 4.35 -4.67
CA VAL A 498 -7.42 4.83 -4.44
C VAL A 498 -7.84 5.85 -5.51
N ALA A 499 -6.95 6.79 -5.82
CA ALA A 499 -7.17 7.78 -6.89
C ALA A 499 -7.25 7.10 -8.26
N TYR A 500 -6.35 6.15 -8.53
CA TYR A 500 -6.33 5.38 -9.77
C TYR A 500 -7.61 4.54 -9.95
N ALA A 501 -8.06 3.82 -8.93
CA ALA A 501 -9.29 3.03 -8.95
C ALA A 501 -10.51 3.90 -9.28
N THR A 502 -10.62 5.05 -8.62
CA THR A 502 -11.71 6.00 -8.82
C THR A 502 -11.72 6.56 -10.25
N ALA A 503 -10.54 6.92 -10.78
CA ALA A 503 -10.40 7.41 -12.15
C ALA A 503 -10.71 6.31 -13.18
N THR A 504 -10.28 5.07 -12.93
CA THR A 504 -10.56 3.91 -13.80
C THR A 504 -12.06 3.63 -13.85
N ALA A 505 -12.75 3.68 -12.70
CA ALA A 505 -14.20 3.53 -12.65
C ALA A 505 -14.92 4.64 -13.42
N ALA A 506 -14.45 5.91 -13.34
CA ALA A 506 -15.01 7.03 -14.09
C ALA A 506 -14.84 6.84 -15.60
N ASP A 507 -13.64 6.45 -16.06
CA ASP A 507 -13.38 6.18 -17.49
C ASP A 507 -14.25 5.00 -17.99
N PHE A 508 -14.45 3.95 -17.15
CA PHE A 508 -15.36 2.84 -17.47
C PHE A 508 -16.83 3.31 -17.57
N HIS A 509 -17.31 4.14 -16.67
CA HIS A 509 -18.69 4.64 -16.74
C HIS A 509 -18.93 5.50 -17.96
N ALA A 510 -17.94 6.30 -18.40
CA ALA A 510 -18.00 7.03 -19.65
C ALA A 510 -18.05 6.08 -20.85
N PHE A 511 -17.17 5.08 -20.89
CA PHE A 511 -17.18 4.03 -21.91
C PHE A 511 -18.54 3.31 -21.98
N TYR A 512 -19.09 2.89 -20.83
CA TYR A 512 -20.39 2.20 -20.77
C TYR A 512 -21.56 3.07 -21.27
N ARG A 513 -21.51 4.37 -21.01
CA ARG A 513 -22.54 5.32 -21.47
C ARG A 513 -22.47 5.55 -22.99
N ASP A 514 -21.25 5.68 -23.52
CA ASP A 514 -21.02 6.17 -24.88
C ASP A 514 -20.83 5.03 -25.90
N CYS A 515 -20.51 3.80 -25.45
CA CYS A 515 -20.22 2.65 -26.29
C CYS A 515 -21.18 1.48 -26.00
N GLN A 516 -21.94 1.06 -27.00
CA GLN A 516 -22.70 -0.17 -26.91
C GLN A 516 -21.75 -1.36 -26.94
N VAL A 517 -21.72 -2.21 -25.89
CA VAL A 517 -20.88 -3.40 -25.83
C VAL A 517 -21.60 -4.59 -26.46
N VAL A 518 -22.60 -5.15 -25.77
CA VAL A 518 -23.38 -6.30 -26.26
C VAL A 518 -24.30 -5.86 -27.39
N GLY A 519 -24.18 -6.51 -28.53
CA GLY A 519 -24.93 -6.18 -29.75
C GLY A 519 -24.27 -5.07 -30.59
N ALA A 520 -23.02 -4.71 -30.33
CA ALA A 520 -22.24 -3.86 -31.21
C ALA A 520 -22.03 -4.54 -32.58
N PRO A 521 -21.93 -3.78 -33.69
CA PRO A 521 -21.82 -4.36 -35.02
C PRO A 521 -20.46 -5.03 -35.25
N GLY A 522 -20.48 -6.25 -35.81
CA GLY A 522 -19.29 -6.97 -36.25
C GLY A 522 -18.27 -7.23 -35.16
N GLU A 523 -16.99 -7.02 -35.45
CA GLU A 523 -15.86 -7.28 -34.55
C GLU A 523 -15.72 -6.25 -33.41
N LEU A 524 -16.43 -5.10 -33.47
CA LEU A 524 -16.47 -4.12 -32.39
C LEU A 524 -17.01 -4.71 -31.08
N GLU A 525 -17.95 -5.67 -31.17
CA GLU A 525 -18.47 -6.35 -29.99
C GLU A 525 -17.35 -7.08 -29.24
N GLN A 526 -16.54 -7.83 -29.97
CA GLN A 526 -15.43 -8.59 -29.37
C GLN A 526 -14.36 -7.67 -28.80
N ALA A 527 -14.01 -6.58 -29.50
CA ALA A 527 -13.07 -5.59 -29.00
C ALA A 527 -13.56 -4.92 -27.70
N ARG A 528 -14.85 -4.56 -27.64
CA ARG A 528 -15.45 -3.94 -26.44
C ARG A 528 -15.59 -4.92 -25.28
N LEU A 529 -15.84 -6.21 -25.56
CA LEU A 529 -15.78 -7.27 -24.55
C LEU A 529 -14.36 -7.46 -24.02
N ALA A 530 -13.33 -7.40 -24.89
CA ALA A 530 -11.93 -7.43 -24.48
C ALA A 530 -11.57 -6.26 -23.54
N ILE A 531 -12.04 -5.03 -23.84
CA ILE A 531 -11.90 -3.86 -22.95
C ILE A 531 -12.57 -4.13 -21.60
N CYS A 532 -13.78 -4.72 -21.60
CA CYS A 532 -14.48 -5.08 -20.36
C CYS A 532 -13.69 -6.10 -19.53
N VAL A 533 -13.12 -7.14 -20.11
CA VAL A 533 -12.30 -8.14 -19.39
C VAL A 533 -11.07 -7.47 -18.78
N ALA A 534 -10.34 -6.68 -19.57
CA ALA A 534 -9.17 -5.96 -19.08
C ALA A 534 -9.53 -4.99 -17.94
N ALA A 535 -10.63 -4.23 -18.08
CA ALA A 535 -11.09 -3.31 -17.03
C ALA A 535 -11.49 -4.05 -15.75
N ARG A 536 -12.22 -5.18 -15.85
CA ARG A 536 -12.56 -6.01 -14.69
C ARG A 536 -11.31 -6.47 -13.94
N ARG A 537 -10.33 -7.00 -14.67
CA ARG A 537 -9.06 -7.48 -14.10
C ARG A 537 -8.29 -6.36 -13.39
N VAL A 538 -8.11 -5.23 -14.04
CA VAL A 538 -7.34 -4.12 -13.48
C VAL A 538 -8.05 -3.50 -12.26
N ILE A 539 -9.37 -3.33 -12.30
CA ILE A 539 -10.15 -2.83 -11.15
C ILE A 539 -10.06 -3.83 -9.99
N ALA A 540 -10.28 -5.13 -10.24
CA ALA A 540 -10.18 -6.16 -9.20
C ALA A 540 -8.78 -6.21 -8.57
N ARG A 541 -7.71 -6.17 -9.39
CA ARG A 541 -6.34 -6.14 -8.90
C ARG A 541 -6.05 -4.88 -8.08
N THR A 542 -6.55 -3.72 -8.51
CA THR A 542 -6.35 -2.46 -7.77
C THR A 542 -7.05 -2.50 -6.42
N LEU A 543 -8.27 -3.03 -6.36
CA LEU A 543 -9.02 -3.23 -5.12
C LEU A 543 -8.34 -4.25 -4.21
N ASP A 544 -7.83 -5.37 -4.75
CA ASP A 544 -7.06 -6.37 -3.99
C ASP A 544 -5.82 -5.75 -3.34
N LEU A 545 -5.06 -4.92 -4.04
CA LEU A 545 -3.90 -4.20 -3.48
C LEU A 545 -4.27 -3.25 -2.34
N LEU A 546 -5.50 -2.76 -2.31
CA LEU A 546 -6.05 -1.97 -1.20
C LEU A 546 -6.66 -2.86 -0.11
N GLY A 547 -6.74 -4.19 -0.32
CA GLY A 547 -7.44 -5.14 0.54
C GLY A 547 -8.94 -4.91 0.59
N VAL A 548 -9.52 -4.49 -0.52
CA VAL A 548 -10.96 -4.21 -0.74
C VAL A 548 -11.51 -5.24 -1.70
N SER A 549 -12.71 -5.73 -1.44
CA SER A 549 -13.36 -6.74 -2.27
C SER A 549 -13.78 -6.18 -3.64
N ALA A 550 -13.80 -7.06 -4.65
CA ALA A 550 -14.31 -6.76 -6.00
C ALA A 550 -15.58 -7.61 -6.27
N PRO A 551 -16.75 -7.18 -5.79
CA PRO A 551 -17.97 -7.96 -5.92
C PRO A 551 -18.43 -8.05 -7.38
N GLU A 552 -18.93 -9.20 -7.79
CA GLU A 552 -19.50 -9.41 -9.13
C GLU A 552 -20.97 -8.97 -9.24
N GLN A 553 -21.62 -8.76 -8.11
CA GLN A 553 -23.02 -8.34 -8.00
C GLN A 553 -23.17 -7.35 -6.84
N MET A 554 -23.92 -6.32 -7.07
CA MET A 554 -24.32 -5.32 -6.07
C MET A 554 -25.78 -4.97 -6.21
#